data_e423cfece3bacdf04709eeb972d91f77
#
_entry.id   e423cfece3bacdf04709eeb972d91f77
#
_cell.length_a   1.000
_cell.length_b   1.000
_cell.length_c   1.000
_cell.angle_alpha   90.00
_cell.angle_beta   90.00
_cell.angle_gamma   90.00
#
_symmetry.space_group_name_H-M   'P 1'
#
loop_
_entity.id
_entity.type
_entity.pdbx_description
1 polymer ?
#
loop_
_entity_poly.entity_id
_entity_poly.type
_entity_poly.pdbx_seq_one_letter_code
_entity_poly.pdbx_strand_id
1 'polypeptide(L)'
;MLTVGLIGAGRIGRVHASTISMHANSKLVAVADIIEDNAQKLASDFGGQVCTVDAIYKNKSIDAVLVASSTDTHSEIIEKATLAGKAVLCEKPVDISLVRAKQCLENTKPNGQPIMLGFNRRFDPNFVALKSELDAGGIGKAELLVITSFDPAPPPIDILKVSGGLFKDMMIHDFDMVNFLFEGLPKSIMVSASSVIDKKISELGDYDTAVATLK
;
A
#
# COMPACT_ATOMS: atom_id res chain seq x y z
N MET A 1 -3.11 -23.43 -5.94
CA MET A 1 -3.40 -22.64 -4.73
C MET A 1 -2.16 -21.79 -4.47
N LEU A 2 -2.29 -20.48 -4.44
CA LEU A 2 -1.19 -19.52 -4.24
C LEU A 2 -0.72 -19.60 -2.78
N THR A 3 0.57 -19.83 -2.56
CA THR A 3 1.16 -19.86 -1.23
C THR A 3 1.81 -18.51 -0.91
N VAL A 4 1.42 -17.93 0.23
CA VAL A 4 1.79 -16.57 0.58
C VAL A 4 2.60 -16.54 1.87
N GLY A 5 3.74 -15.82 1.84
CA GLY A 5 4.47 -15.40 3.03
C GLY A 5 4.12 -13.95 3.37
N LEU A 6 3.75 -13.68 4.61
CA LEU A 6 3.40 -12.34 5.10
C LEU A 6 4.55 -11.75 5.92
N ILE A 7 4.94 -10.54 5.58
CA ILE A 7 5.93 -9.75 6.32
C ILE A 7 5.26 -8.51 6.89
N GLY A 8 5.21 -8.42 8.20
CA GLY A 8 4.47 -7.41 8.96
C GLY A 8 3.13 -7.94 9.47
N ALA A 9 3.04 -8.19 10.77
CA ALA A 9 1.86 -8.73 11.47
C ALA A 9 1.08 -7.68 12.28
N GLY A 10 1.21 -6.41 11.89
CA GLY A 10 0.45 -5.30 12.45
C GLY A 10 -1.02 -5.29 12.00
N ARG A 11 -1.70 -4.16 12.22
CA ARG A 11 -3.13 -3.99 11.87
C ARG A 11 -3.44 -4.36 10.41
N ILE A 12 -2.66 -3.87 9.47
CA ILE A 12 -2.90 -4.12 8.04
C ILE A 12 -2.51 -5.55 7.66
N GLY A 13 -1.39 -6.07 8.20
CA GLY A 13 -1.03 -7.48 8.01
C GLY A 13 -2.13 -8.43 8.46
N ARG A 14 -2.82 -8.10 9.55
CA ARG A 14 -3.97 -8.88 10.05
C ARG A 14 -5.17 -8.84 9.09
N VAL A 15 -5.46 -7.69 8.48
CA VAL A 15 -6.52 -7.58 7.45
C VAL A 15 -6.19 -8.48 6.26
N HIS A 16 -4.97 -8.43 5.77
CA HIS A 16 -4.53 -9.28 4.66
C HIS A 16 -4.53 -10.77 5.00
N ALA A 17 -4.07 -11.15 6.19
CA ALA A 17 -4.09 -12.54 6.63
C ALA A 17 -5.52 -13.09 6.67
N SER A 18 -6.47 -12.32 7.17
CA SER A 18 -7.90 -12.66 7.15
C SER A 18 -8.40 -12.84 5.71
N THR A 19 -8.07 -11.93 4.81
CA THR A 19 -8.46 -12.01 3.39
C THR A 19 -7.87 -13.26 2.73
N ILE A 20 -6.59 -13.54 2.95
CA ILE A 20 -5.92 -14.74 2.41
C ILE A 20 -6.60 -16.01 2.92
N SER A 21 -6.94 -16.08 4.21
CA SER A 21 -7.56 -17.25 4.82
C SER A 21 -8.98 -17.53 4.31
N MET A 22 -9.70 -16.51 3.88
CA MET A 22 -11.05 -16.62 3.30
C MET A 22 -11.06 -16.92 1.81
N HIS A 23 -9.95 -16.71 1.11
CA HIS A 23 -9.89 -16.88 -0.34
C HIS A 23 -9.52 -18.32 -0.73
N ALA A 24 -10.39 -19.00 -1.47
CA ALA A 24 -10.27 -20.43 -1.80
C ALA A 24 -8.97 -20.82 -2.54
N ASN A 25 -8.37 -19.87 -3.27
CA ASN A 25 -7.17 -20.14 -4.10
C ASN A 25 -5.88 -19.62 -3.48
N SER A 26 -5.88 -19.20 -2.21
CA SER A 26 -4.68 -18.73 -1.52
C SER A 26 -4.54 -19.38 -0.14
N LYS A 27 -3.31 -19.45 0.36
CA LYS A 27 -2.98 -19.98 1.68
C LYS A 27 -1.83 -19.19 2.29
N LEU A 28 -2.01 -18.73 3.52
CA LEU A 28 -0.94 -18.18 4.33
C LEU A 28 -0.08 -19.34 4.86
N VAL A 29 1.21 -19.35 4.50
CA VAL A 29 2.12 -20.45 4.88
C VAL A 29 3.27 -20.00 5.77
N ALA A 30 3.58 -18.72 5.79
CA ALA A 30 4.64 -18.15 6.63
C ALA A 30 4.29 -16.74 7.08
N VAL A 31 4.71 -16.37 8.28
CA VAL A 31 4.52 -15.04 8.88
C VAL A 31 5.83 -14.59 9.52
N ALA A 32 6.25 -13.37 9.23
CA ALA A 32 7.39 -12.72 9.84
C ALA A 32 7.00 -11.32 10.36
N ASP A 33 7.47 -10.98 11.54
CA ASP A 33 7.38 -9.63 12.12
C ASP A 33 8.60 -9.38 12.99
N ILE A 34 9.00 -8.11 13.15
CA ILE A 34 10.09 -7.74 14.07
C ILE A 34 9.70 -8.00 15.53
N ILE A 35 8.40 -7.95 15.83
CA ILE A 35 7.81 -8.31 17.12
C ILE A 35 7.25 -9.72 16.99
N GLU A 36 7.99 -10.71 17.46
CA GLU A 36 7.64 -12.13 17.32
C GLU A 36 6.25 -12.47 17.86
N ASP A 37 5.83 -11.86 18.97
CA ASP A 37 4.49 -12.03 19.56
C ASP A 37 3.36 -11.66 18.58
N ASN A 38 3.57 -10.64 17.75
CA ASN A 38 2.59 -10.26 16.72
C ASN A 38 2.47 -11.34 15.65
N ALA A 39 3.62 -11.86 15.19
CA ALA A 39 3.64 -12.96 14.22
C ALA A 39 2.99 -14.22 14.78
N GLN A 40 3.26 -14.58 16.04
CA GLN A 40 2.66 -15.74 16.71
C GLN A 40 1.13 -15.61 16.84
N LYS A 41 0.63 -14.46 17.29
CA LYS A 41 -0.81 -14.18 17.39
C LYS A 41 -1.50 -14.28 16.03
N LEU A 42 -0.89 -13.69 15.00
CA LEU A 42 -1.45 -13.71 13.66
C LEU A 42 -1.45 -15.14 13.08
N ALA A 43 -0.36 -15.88 13.23
CA ALA A 43 -0.25 -17.26 12.79
C ALA A 43 -1.22 -18.21 13.52
N SER A 44 -1.48 -17.95 14.81
CA SER A 44 -2.49 -18.71 15.59
C SER A 44 -3.89 -18.53 15.04
N ASP A 45 -4.24 -17.30 14.58
CA ASP A 45 -5.60 -16.99 14.12
C ASP A 45 -5.85 -17.39 12.65
N PHE A 46 -4.84 -17.24 11.79
CA PHE A 46 -4.99 -17.39 10.33
C PHE A 46 -4.12 -18.48 9.70
N GLY A 47 -3.29 -19.15 10.51
CA GLY A 47 -2.34 -20.14 10.04
C GLY A 47 -1.00 -19.54 9.59
N GLY A 48 -0.14 -20.41 9.06
CA GLY A 48 1.23 -20.07 8.70
C GLY A 48 2.24 -20.40 9.79
N GLN A 49 3.49 -20.60 9.39
CA GLN A 49 4.60 -20.83 10.30
C GLN A 49 5.29 -19.49 10.61
N VAL A 50 5.51 -19.19 11.88
CA VAL A 50 6.34 -18.05 12.28
C VAL A 50 7.79 -18.32 11.90
N CYS A 51 8.41 -17.38 11.20
CA CYS A 51 9.78 -17.51 10.76
C CYS A 51 10.44 -16.13 10.51
N THR A 52 11.71 -16.13 10.16
CA THR A 52 12.41 -14.90 9.77
C THR A 52 12.05 -14.47 8.35
N VAL A 53 12.23 -13.20 8.04
CA VAL A 53 12.06 -12.66 6.67
C VAL A 53 12.95 -13.39 5.67
N ASP A 54 14.20 -13.69 6.04
CA ASP A 54 15.13 -14.44 5.20
C ASP A 54 14.66 -15.88 4.92
N ALA A 55 13.98 -16.52 5.87
CA ALA A 55 13.41 -17.83 5.65
C ALA A 55 12.26 -17.80 4.64
N ILE A 56 11.46 -16.72 4.61
CA ILE A 56 10.43 -16.49 3.58
C ILE A 56 11.06 -16.40 2.20
N TYR A 57 12.14 -15.63 2.02
CA TYR A 57 12.81 -15.51 0.73
C TYR A 57 13.38 -16.85 0.24
N LYS A 58 14.00 -17.62 1.12
CA LYS A 58 14.64 -18.92 0.79
C LYS A 58 13.64 -20.06 0.57
N ASN A 59 12.42 -19.93 1.06
CA ASN A 59 11.43 -21.00 0.95
C ASN A 59 10.86 -21.08 -0.48
N LYS A 60 11.23 -22.12 -1.22
CA LYS A 60 10.80 -22.34 -2.60
C LYS A 60 9.30 -22.70 -2.74
N SER A 61 8.63 -23.09 -1.66
CA SER A 61 7.20 -23.37 -1.66
C SER A 61 6.32 -22.11 -1.47
N ILE A 62 6.94 -20.93 -1.32
CA ILE A 62 6.23 -19.66 -1.25
C ILE A 62 6.24 -19.03 -2.65
N ASP A 63 5.07 -18.79 -3.21
CA ASP A 63 4.88 -18.18 -4.53
C ASP A 63 4.95 -16.65 -4.47
N ALA A 64 4.36 -16.07 -3.44
CA ALA A 64 4.22 -14.63 -3.29
C ALA A 64 4.54 -14.15 -1.87
N VAL A 65 5.04 -12.92 -1.78
CA VAL A 65 5.27 -12.20 -0.52
C VAL A 65 4.29 -11.05 -0.42
N LEU A 66 3.55 -10.99 0.69
CA LEU A 66 2.75 -9.83 1.06
C LEU A 66 3.51 -8.99 2.07
N VAL A 67 3.71 -7.71 1.74
CA VAL A 67 4.48 -6.76 2.55
C VAL A 67 3.52 -5.77 3.21
N ALA A 68 3.40 -5.87 4.52
CA ALA A 68 2.56 -5.01 5.38
C ALA A 68 3.35 -4.52 6.62
N SER A 69 4.66 -4.41 6.47
CA SER A 69 5.60 -3.87 7.46
C SER A 69 5.58 -2.33 7.47
N SER A 70 6.52 -1.69 8.17
CA SER A 70 6.68 -0.24 8.11
C SER A 70 7.19 0.23 6.75
N THR A 71 6.75 1.39 6.31
CA THR A 71 7.01 1.95 4.97
C THR A 71 8.48 2.01 4.59
N ASP A 72 9.34 2.33 5.55
CA ASP A 72 10.78 2.43 5.38
C ASP A 72 11.47 1.12 5.00
N THR A 73 10.78 -0.01 5.17
CA THR A 73 11.29 -1.35 4.82
C THR A 73 10.78 -1.87 3.47
N HIS A 74 9.76 -1.25 2.90
CA HIS A 74 9.05 -1.77 1.73
C HIS A 74 9.97 -1.98 0.54
N SER A 75 10.71 -0.96 0.13
CA SER A 75 11.56 -1.01 -1.06
C SER A 75 12.64 -2.10 -0.96
N GLU A 76 13.26 -2.29 0.20
CA GLU A 76 14.25 -3.35 0.41
C GLU A 76 13.62 -4.75 0.34
N ILE A 77 12.45 -4.92 0.96
CA ILE A 77 11.72 -6.20 0.94
C ILE A 77 11.29 -6.56 -0.47
N ILE A 78 10.76 -5.59 -1.24
CA ILE A 78 10.36 -5.78 -2.64
C ILE A 78 11.56 -6.27 -3.47
N GLU A 79 12.71 -5.61 -3.35
CA GLU A 79 13.93 -5.98 -4.07
C GLU A 79 14.39 -7.39 -3.74
N LYS A 80 14.47 -7.73 -2.44
CA LYS A 80 14.91 -9.07 -1.99
C LYS A 80 13.91 -10.16 -2.36
N ALA A 81 12.62 -9.90 -2.24
CA ALA A 81 11.58 -10.88 -2.59
C ALA A 81 11.58 -11.18 -4.09
N THR A 82 11.64 -10.14 -4.95
CA THR A 82 11.69 -10.33 -6.41
C THR A 82 12.99 -11.00 -6.86
N LEU A 83 14.12 -10.66 -6.25
CA LEU A 83 15.40 -11.34 -6.51
C LEU A 83 15.35 -12.83 -6.13
N ALA A 84 14.57 -13.18 -5.09
CA ALA A 84 14.32 -14.56 -4.68
C ALA A 84 13.25 -15.28 -5.54
N GLY A 85 12.79 -14.64 -6.63
CA GLY A 85 11.81 -15.20 -7.56
C GLY A 85 10.36 -15.20 -7.05
N LYS A 86 10.03 -14.32 -6.09
CA LYS A 86 8.69 -14.21 -5.52
C LYS A 86 7.90 -13.08 -6.18
N ALA A 87 6.62 -13.31 -6.46
CA ALA A 87 5.68 -12.23 -6.70
C ALA A 87 5.50 -11.40 -5.44
N VAL A 88 5.21 -10.10 -5.57
CA VAL A 88 5.06 -9.20 -4.42
C VAL A 88 3.75 -8.44 -4.48
N LEU A 89 2.98 -8.49 -3.39
CA LEU A 89 1.96 -7.50 -3.06
C LEU A 89 2.49 -6.67 -1.90
N CYS A 90 2.73 -5.39 -2.12
CA CYS A 90 3.23 -4.48 -1.10
C CYS A 90 2.21 -3.39 -0.78
N GLU A 91 2.03 -3.10 0.50
CA GLU A 91 1.28 -1.92 0.92
C GLU A 91 1.94 -0.63 0.39
N LYS A 92 1.10 0.37 0.19
CA LYS A 92 1.53 1.70 -0.23
C LYS A 92 2.15 2.48 0.96
N PRO A 93 3.00 3.45 0.69
CA PRO A 93 3.77 3.69 -0.53
C PRO A 93 4.94 2.71 -0.67
N VAL A 94 5.54 2.64 -1.85
CA VAL A 94 6.78 1.84 -2.07
C VAL A 94 7.90 2.31 -1.15
N ASP A 95 8.02 3.63 -1.01
CA ASP A 95 8.99 4.30 -0.15
C ASP A 95 8.54 5.74 0.08
N ILE A 96 8.94 6.35 1.20
CA ILE A 96 8.70 7.78 1.46
C ILE A 96 9.60 8.69 0.61
N SER A 97 10.72 8.18 0.10
CA SER A 97 11.61 8.86 -0.84
C SER A 97 11.28 8.49 -2.28
N LEU A 98 10.92 9.47 -3.11
CA LEU A 98 10.69 9.25 -4.53
C LEU A 98 11.94 8.70 -5.24
N VAL A 99 13.12 9.15 -4.84
CA VAL A 99 14.40 8.66 -5.38
C VAL A 99 14.55 7.17 -5.11
N ARG A 100 14.29 6.76 -3.86
CA ARG A 100 14.40 5.36 -3.45
C ARG A 100 13.33 4.48 -4.11
N ALA A 101 12.10 4.98 -4.23
CA ALA A 101 11.01 4.28 -4.93
C ALA A 101 11.36 4.03 -6.41
N LYS A 102 11.91 5.05 -7.11
CA LYS A 102 12.39 4.89 -8.49
C LYS A 102 13.53 3.88 -8.59
N GLN A 103 14.48 3.92 -7.68
CA GLN A 103 15.58 2.96 -7.63
C GLN A 103 15.08 1.53 -7.40
N CYS A 104 14.13 1.34 -6.50
CA CYS A 104 13.49 0.04 -6.29
C CYS A 104 12.87 -0.50 -7.59
N LEU A 105 12.14 0.33 -8.33
CA LEU A 105 11.56 -0.04 -9.61
C LEU A 105 12.64 -0.49 -10.62
N GLU A 106 13.72 0.26 -10.74
CA GLU A 106 14.83 -0.09 -11.66
C GLU A 106 15.52 -1.39 -11.22
N ASN A 107 15.76 -1.59 -9.93
CA ASN A 107 16.41 -2.78 -9.39
C ASN A 107 15.57 -4.05 -9.54
N THR A 108 14.24 -3.92 -9.59
CA THR A 108 13.33 -5.07 -9.69
C THR A 108 12.98 -5.47 -11.11
N LYS A 109 13.08 -4.55 -12.08
CA LYS A 109 12.83 -4.83 -13.51
C LYS A 109 13.53 -6.09 -14.04
N PRO A 110 14.84 -6.29 -13.78
CA PRO A 110 15.55 -7.46 -14.30
C PRO A 110 15.04 -8.79 -13.72
N ASN A 111 14.42 -8.77 -12.55
CA ASN A 111 13.94 -9.97 -11.87
C ASN A 111 12.66 -10.54 -12.51
N GLY A 112 11.91 -9.74 -13.26
CA GLY A 112 10.72 -10.16 -14.01
C GLY A 112 9.55 -10.65 -13.17
N GLN A 113 9.58 -10.44 -11.85
CA GLN A 113 8.51 -10.87 -10.95
C GLN A 113 7.38 -9.84 -10.89
N PRO A 114 6.11 -10.26 -10.84
CA PRO A 114 5.00 -9.35 -10.66
C PRO A 114 5.10 -8.59 -9.34
N ILE A 115 4.90 -7.27 -9.40
CA ILE A 115 4.79 -6.40 -8.24
C ILE A 115 3.46 -5.66 -8.31
N MET A 116 2.69 -5.73 -7.25
CA MET A 116 1.44 -5.01 -7.08
C MET A 116 1.50 -4.17 -5.82
N LEU A 117 1.01 -2.93 -5.92
CA LEU A 117 0.90 -2.04 -4.76
C LEU A 117 -0.53 -2.04 -4.21
N GLY A 118 -0.66 -1.87 -2.90
CA GLY A 118 -1.91 -1.92 -2.16
C GLY A 118 -2.82 -0.70 -2.36
N PHE A 119 -3.01 -0.25 -3.59
CA PHE A 119 -4.02 0.77 -3.91
C PHE A 119 -5.41 0.15 -3.95
N ASN A 120 -5.94 -0.13 -2.77
CA ASN A 120 -7.16 -0.90 -2.55
C ASN A 120 -8.42 -0.27 -3.16
N ARG A 121 -8.48 1.08 -3.27
CA ARG A 121 -9.64 1.78 -3.85
C ARG A 121 -9.90 1.40 -5.32
N ARG A 122 -8.88 0.96 -6.07
CA ARG A 122 -9.04 0.45 -7.44
C ARG A 122 -9.89 -0.82 -7.53
N PHE A 123 -10.10 -1.51 -6.41
CA PHE A 123 -10.89 -2.74 -6.29
C PHE A 123 -12.20 -2.52 -5.54
N ASP A 124 -12.49 -1.30 -5.10
CA ASP A 124 -13.79 -0.95 -4.53
C ASP A 124 -14.88 -1.03 -5.62
N PRO A 125 -15.99 -1.74 -5.36
CA PRO A 125 -17.04 -1.95 -6.37
C PRO A 125 -17.59 -0.65 -6.97
N ASN A 126 -17.67 0.43 -6.21
CA ASN A 126 -18.19 1.70 -6.71
C ASN A 126 -17.20 2.37 -7.67
N PHE A 127 -15.90 2.38 -7.32
CA PHE A 127 -14.87 2.92 -8.23
C PHE A 127 -14.68 2.05 -9.47
N VAL A 128 -14.79 0.73 -9.35
CA VAL A 128 -14.79 -0.18 -10.51
C VAL A 128 -15.98 0.09 -11.43
N ALA A 129 -17.18 0.25 -10.86
CA ALA A 129 -18.38 0.59 -11.65
C ALA A 129 -18.23 1.95 -12.36
N LEU A 130 -17.74 2.97 -11.64
CA LEU A 130 -17.48 4.29 -12.24
C LEU A 130 -16.46 4.21 -13.39
N LYS A 131 -15.36 3.47 -13.20
CA LYS A 131 -14.36 3.28 -14.27
C LYS A 131 -14.96 2.57 -15.47
N SER A 132 -15.77 1.54 -15.24
CA SER A 132 -16.44 0.80 -16.31
C SER A 132 -17.39 1.69 -17.13
N GLU A 133 -18.15 2.59 -16.49
CA GLU A 133 -19.04 3.54 -17.18
C GLU A 133 -18.23 4.58 -17.97
N LEU A 134 -17.10 5.07 -17.43
CA LEU A 134 -16.21 5.95 -18.14
C LEU A 134 -15.62 5.27 -19.39
N ASP A 135 -15.11 4.04 -19.25
CA ASP A 135 -14.48 3.30 -20.35
C ASP A 135 -15.49 2.91 -21.45
N ALA A 136 -16.73 2.63 -21.06
CA ALA A 136 -17.84 2.37 -22.00
C ALA A 136 -18.38 3.64 -22.68
N GLY A 137 -17.98 4.82 -22.24
CA GLY A 137 -18.50 6.10 -22.72
C GLY A 137 -19.92 6.42 -22.23
N GLY A 138 -20.45 5.66 -21.25
CA GLY A 138 -21.82 5.79 -20.75
C GLY A 138 -22.14 7.15 -20.15
N ILE A 139 -21.14 7.81 -19.57
CA ILE A 139 -21.25 9.18 -19.03
C ILE A 139 -20.49 10.23 -19.85
N GLY A 140 -20.04 9.85 -21.05
CA GLY A 140 -19.25 10.72 -21.92
C GLY A 140 -17.83 10.91 -21.42
N LYS A 141 -17.17 11.97 -21.88
CA LYS A 141 -15.80 12.30 -21.47
C LYS A 141 -15.79 12.93 -20.08
N ALA A 142 -14.95 12.41 -19.19
CA ALA A 142 -14.73 13.04 -17.89
C ALA A 142 -14.02 14.40 -18.06
N GLU A 143 -14.64 15.46 -17.55
CA GLU A 143 -14.11 16.82 -17.66
C GLU A 143 -13.68 17.38 -16.29
N LEU A 144 -14.33 16.93 -15.22
CA LEU A 144 -14.06 17.35 -13.85
C LEU A 144 -14.24 16.18 -12.89
N LEU A 145 -13.29 16.04 -11.98
CA LEU A 145 -13.36 15.11 -10.85
C LEU A 145 -13.14 15.88 -9.56
N VAL A 146 -14.04 15.69 -8.59
CA VAL A 146 -13.88 16.17 -7.23
C VAL A 146 -13.84 14.97 -6.31
N ILE A 147 -12.75 14.83 -5.55
CA ILE A 147 -12.60 13.80 -4.53
C ILE A 147 -12.60 14.47 -3.18
N THR A 148 -13.39 13.97 -2.26
CA THR A 148 -13.40 14.40 -0.86
C THR A 148 -13.17 13.20 0.02
N SER A 149 -12.09 13.24 0.81
CA SER A 149 -11.68 12.17 1.71
C SER A 149 -11.54 12.70 3.13
N PHE A 150 -12.17 12.02 4.08
CA PHE A 150 -12.08 12.33 5.50
C PHE A 150 -11.78 11.08 6.29
N ASP A 151 -10.87 11.18 7.23
CA ASP A 151 -10.72 10.20 8.29
C ASP A 151 -11.46 10.66 9.55
N PRO A 152 -11.98 9.75 10.37
CA PRO A 152 -12.75 10.10 11.57
C PRO A 152 -11.92 10.82 12.64
N ALA A 153 -10.61 10.63 12.64
CA ALA A 153 -9.64 11.28 13.52
C ALA A 153 -8.23 11.26 12.91
N PRO A 154 -7.35 12.18 13.31
CA PRO A 154 -5.94 12.11 12.94
C PRO A 154 -5.28 10.80 13.42
N PRO A 155 -4.33 10.25 12.66
CA PRO A 155 -3.59 9.09 13.11
C PRO A 155 -2.71 9.42 14.33
N PRO A 156 -2.33 8.40 15.13
CA PRO A 156 -1.40 8.60 16.24
C PRO A 156 -0.10 9.27 15.79
N ILE A 157 0.43 10.16 16.64
CA ILE A 157 1.64 10.95 16.36
C ILE A 157 2.84 10.07 15.96
N ASP A 158 3.00 8.91 16.59
CA ASP A 158 4.11 8.01 16.26
C ASP A 158 3.98 7.39 14.86
N ILE A 159 2.75 7.23 14.36
CA ILE A 159 2.51 6.81 12.97
C ILE A 159 2.85 7.95 12.01
N LEU A 160 2.43 9.19 12.31
CA LEU A 160 2.72 10.36 11.46
C LEU A 160 4.22 10.55 11.24
N LYS A 161 5.06 10.30 12.25
CA LYS A 161 6.52 10.42 12.13
C LYS A 161 7.15 9.53 11.05
N VAL A 162 6.50 8.41 10.72
CA VAL A 162 7.08 7.37 9.84
C VAL A 162 6.24 7.11 8.58
N SER A 163 5.00 7.55 8.52
CA SER A 163 4.09 7.29 7.39
C SER A 163 4.34 8.18 6.17
N GLY A 164 5.02 9.32 6.37
CA GLY A 164 5.22 10.33 5.33
C GLY A 164 4.13 11.39 5.27
N GLY A 165 3.23 11.43 6.26
CA GLY A 165 2.23 12.46 6.49
C GLY A 165 1.04 12.46 5.54
N LEU A 166 0.23 13.53 5.60
CA LEU A 166 -1.02 13.64 4.88
C LEU A 166 -0.92 13.30 3.39
N PHE A 167 0.11 13.77 2.71
CA PHE A 167 0.23 13.58 1.25
C PHE A 167 0.65 12.17 0.85
N LYS A 168 1.56 11.54 1.58
CA LYS A 168 2.12 10.23 1.21
C LYS A 168 1.37 9.06 1.83
N ASP A 169 0.60 9.30 2.88
CA ASP A 169 -0.15 8.24 3.55
C ASP A 169 -1.64 8.27 3.19
N MET A 170 -2.28 9.43 3.17
CA MET A 170 -3.71 9.57 2.90
C MET A 170 -4.00 10.01 1.46
N MET A 171 -3.51 11.18 1.04
CA MET A 171 -3.83 11.75 -0.28
C MET A 171 -3.22 10.94 -1.45
N ILE A 172 -2.26 10.08 -1.19
CA ILE A 172 -1.73 9.14 -2.20
C ILE A 172 -2.86 8.29 -2.82
N HIS A 173 -3.89 7.94 -2.05
CA HIS A 173 -5.06 7.22 -2.55
C HIS A 173 -5.91 8.08 -3.49
N ASP A 174 -6.04 9.37 -3.22
CA ASP A 174 -6.79 10.30 -4.06
C ASP A 174 -6.04 10.57 -5.36
N PHE A 175 -4.73 10.75 -5.30
CA PHE A 175 -3.87 10.86 -6.49
C PHE A 175 -3.89 9.59 -7.34
N ASP A 176 -3.92 8.42 -6.71
CA ASP A 176 -4.05 7.15 -7.41
C ASP A 176 -5.41 7.04 -8.11
N MET A 177 -6.50 7.47 -7.47
CA MET A 177 -7.82 7.49 -8.09
C MET A 177 -7.92 8.44 -9.27
N VAL A 178 -7.23 9.59 -9.23
CA VAL A 178 -7.11 10.47 -10.41
C VAL A 178 -6.46 9.70 -11.57
N ASN A 179 -5.33 9.04 -11.32
CA ASN A 179 -4.63 8.25 -12.35
C ASN A 179 -5.44 7.04 -12.84
N PHE A 180 -6.31 6.48 -12.00
CA PHE A 180 -7.17 5.35 -12.34
C PHE A 180 -8.36 5.76 -13.22
N LEU A 181 -8.96 6.91 -12.95
CA LEU A 181 -10.15 7.38 -13.63
C LEU A 181 -9.84 8.24 -14.88
N PHE A 182 -8.73 8.96 -14.87
CA PHE A 182 -8.29 9.80 -16.00
C PHE A 182 -7.03 9.21 -16.65
N GLU A 183 -6.96 9.32 -17.96
CA GLU A 183 -5.75 8.95 -18.68
C GLU A 183 -4.70 10.08 -18.60
N GLY A 184 -3.47 9.70 -18.25
CA GLY A 184 -2.32 10.60 -18.23
C GLY A 184 -2.03 11.27 -16.90
N LEU A 185 -0.89 11.93 -16.83
CA LEU A 185 -0.43 12.65 -15.65
C LEU A 185 -0.89 14.12 -15.69
N PRO A 186 -1.19 14.74 -14.55
CA PRO A 186 -1.51 16.14 -14.49
C PRO A 186 -0.32 17.01 -14.96
N LYS A 187 -0.62 18.08 -15.68
CA LYS A 187 0.39 19.04 -16.17
C LYS A 187 0.83 20.02 -15.10
N SER A 188 -0.02 20.29 -14.13
CA SER A 188 0.27 21.17 -13.01
C SER A 188 -0.49 20.76 -11.77
N ILE A 189 0.05 21.15 -10.62
CA ILE A 189 -0.58 20.96 -9.31
C ILE A 189 -0.46 22.25 -8.51
N MET A 190 -1.54 22.61 -7.83
CA MET A 190 -1.58 23.68 -6.84
C MET A 190 -2.15 23.09 -5.54
N VAL A 191 -1.50 23.39 -4.42
CA VAL A 191 -1.87 22.82 -3.12
C VAL A 191 -1.96 23.94 -2.10
N SER A 192 -3.00 23.89 -1.27
CA SER A 192 -3.12 24.65 -0.03
C SER A 192 -3.30 23.65 1.12
N ALA A 193 -2.48 23.76 2.16
CA ALA A 193 -2.51 22.85 3.29
C ALA A 193 -2.29 23.59 4.62
N SER A 194 -2.88 23.09 5.68
CA SER A 194 -2.78 23.64 7.03
C SER A 194 -3.03 22.56 8.09
N SER A 195 -2.67 22.87 9.33
CA SER A 195 -2.98 22.04 10.50
C SER A 195 -4.00 22.80 11.34
N VAL A 196 -5.29 22.50 11.12
CA VAL A 196 -6.42 23.20 11.76
C VAL A 196 -7.05 22.37 12.89
N ILE A 197 -6.80 21.06 12.92
CA ILE A 197 -7.41 20.12 13.87
C ILE A 197 -6.47 19.90 15.07
N ASP A 198 -5.20 19.55 14.83
CA ASP A 198 -4.23 19.31 15.91
C ASP A 198 -2.90 20.02 15.64
N LYS A 199 -2.56 20.99 16.52
CA LYS A 199 -1.30 21.74 16.46
C LYS A 199 -0.05 20.85 16.54
N LYS A 200 -0.13 19.68 17.18
CA LYS A 200 0.99 18.75 17.25
C LYS A 200 1.41 18.23 15.87
N ILE A 201 0.49 18.20 14.91
CA ILE A 201 0.77 17.82 13.54
C ILE A 201 1.68 18.87 12.88
N SER A 202 1.40 20.16 13.08
CA SER A 202 2.26 21.22 12.56
C SER A 202 3.66 21.25 13.20
N GLU A 203 3.77 20.83 14.47
CA GLU A 203 5.06 20.69 15.15
C GLU A 203 5.95 19.61 14.52
N LEU A 204 5.34 18.63 13.85
CA LEU A 204 6.04 17.61 13.07
C LEU A 204 6.37 18.06 11.63
N GLY A 205 5.96 19.29 11.23
CA GLY A 205 6.12 19.77 9.87
C GLY A 205 5.13 19.14 8.87
N ASP A 206 3.99 18.61 9.35
CA ASP A 206 2.96 17.99 8.54
C ASP A 206 1.64 18.78 8.60
N TYR A 207 0.62 18.30 7.91
CA TYR A 207 -0.70 18.93 7.77
C TYR A 207 -1.80 17.92 8.10
N ASP A 208 -2.97 18.41 8.53
CA ASP A 208 -4.19 17.60 8.73
C ASP A 208 -5.30 17.93 7.74
N THR A 209 -5.17 19.04 7.02
CA THR A 209 -6.16 19.52 6.06
C THR A 209 -5.45 20.04 4.81
N ALA A 210 -5.88 19.57 3.64
CA ALA A 210 -5.34 20.02 2.36
C ALA A 210 -6.39 20.03 1.26
N VAL A 211 -6.18 20.95 0.31
CA VAL A 211 -6.87 20.98 -0.99
C VAL A 211 -5.82 20.97 -2.08
N ALA A 212 -5.93 20.07 -3.03
CA ALA A 212 -5.07 19.96 -4.20
C ALA A 212 -5.90 20.14 -5.47
N THR A 213 -5.46 21.02 -6.36
CA THR A 213 -6.02 21.19 -7.70
C THR A 213 -5.01 20.71 -8.72
N LEU A 214 -5.42 19.74 -9.53
CA LEU A 214 -4.62 19.14 -10.59
C LEU A 214 -5.20 19.54 -11.96
N LYS A 215 -4.33 19.89 -12.93
CA LYS A 215 -4.73 20.26 -14.29
C LYS A 215 -3.90 19.52 -15.32
#